data_a1c17f443fb0d9ef2555ee0a86faac46
#
_entry.id   a1c17f443fb0d9ef2555ee0a86faac46
#
_cell.length_a   1.000
_cell.length_b   1.000
_cell.length_c   1.000
_cell.angle_alpha   90.00
_cell.angle_beta   90.00
_cell.angle_gamma   90.00
#
_symmetry.space_group_name_H-M   'P 1'
#
loop_
_entity.id
_entity.type
_entity.pdbx_description
1 polymer ?
#
loop_
_entity_poly.entity_id
_entity_poly.type
_entity_poly.pdbx_seq_one_letter_code
_entity_poly.pdbx_strand_id
1 'polypeptide(L)'
;MGSLMNRFCMNLIKAFSVSLGIYSTSSYAISNIKVYYYNGNDNFINLYTKFLGKLSERSPINFKFHDAQNHPKEQVESIITGLYSGSPAIVNLVDVNDADKIMETAKDSGSKVVFFNRLPSNSALSSYDDCWYVGANSEQSGFYIAEVIDDYFNSVGHFDKNKNGQLDMVILQGEKFHHDTFN
;
A
#
# COMPACT_ATOMS: atom_id res chain seq x y z
N MET A 1 6.92 -66.97 -27.14
CA MET A 1 5.79 -66.19 -26.59
C MET A 1 6.14 -65.36 -25.34
N GLY A 2 7.23 -65.63 -24.63
CA GLY A 2 7.60 -64.90 -23.43
C GLY A 2 8.32 -63.54 -23.59
N SER A 3 8.92 -63.27 -24.77
CA SER A 3 9.75 -62.06 -25.00
C SER A 3 8.96 -60.80 -25.35
N LEU A 4 7.78 -60.92 -25.96
CA LEU A 4 6.94 -59.78 -26.31
C LEU A 4 6.14 -59.24 -25.11
N MET A 5 5.73 -60.12 -24.19
CA MET A 5 4.96 -59.78 -23.01
C MET A 5 5.78 -58.99 -21.98
N ASN A 6 7.09 -59.30 -21.87
CA ASN A 6 8.00 -58.59 -20.98
C ASN A 6 8.33 -57.16 -21.47
N ARG A 7 8.37 -56.94 -22.79
CA ARG A 7 8.56 -55.57 -23.36
C ARG A 7 7.33 -54.70 -23.20
N PHE A 8 6.13 -55.30 -23.28
CA PHE A 8 4.88 -54.56 -23.10
C PHE A 8 4.68 -54.10 -21.62
N CYS A 9 4.96 -54.98 -20.67
CA CYS A 9 4.93 -54.62 -19.23
C CYS A 9 5.98 -53.57 -18.85
N MET A 10 7.20 -53.64 -19.38
CA MET A 10 8.25 -52.66 -19.10
C MET A 10 7.95 -51.29 -19.69
N ASN A 11 7.27 -51.22 -20.85
CA ASN A 11 6.85 -49.93 -21.43
C ASN A 11 5.63 -49.33 -20.72
N LEU A 12 4.72 -50.13 -20.17
CA LEU A 12 3.64 -49.64 -19.32
C LEU A 12 4.16 -49.08 -17.97
N ILE A 13 5.17 -49.72 -17.38
CA ILE A 13 5.77 -49.19 -16.13
C ILE A 13 6.54 -47.90 -16.38
N LYS A 14 7.21 -47.74 -17.54
CA LYS A 14 7.86 -46.50 -17.92
C LYS A 14 6.87 -45.38 -18.24
N ALA A 15 5.72 -45.69 -18.84
CA ALA A 15 4.66 -44.70 -19.11
C ALA A 15 3.96 -44.26 -17.81
N PHE A 16 3.83 -45.13 -16.82
CA PHE A 16 3.21 -44.79 -15.53
C PHE A 16 4.15 -44.00 -14.60
N SER A 17 5.48 -44.20 -14.73
CA SER A 17 6.45 -43.44 -13.94
C SER A 17 6.70 -42.02 -14.47
N VAL A 18 6.34 -41.70 -15.72
CA VAL A 18 6.45 -40.37 -16.30
C VAL A 18 5.21 -39.50 -16.01
N SER A 19 4.06 -40.11 -15.73
CA SER A 19 2.82 -39.37 -15.42
C SER A 19 2.64 -39.00 -13.95
N LEU A 20 3.48 -39.51 -13.02
CA LEU A 20 3.46 -39.15 -11.59
C LEU A 20 4.40 -38.01 -11.21
N GLY A 21 5.09 -37.42 -12.17
CA GLY A 21 6.16 -36.44 -11.91
C GLY A 21 5.79 -34.96 -12.08
N ILE A 22 4.52 -34.60 -12.36
CA ILE A 22 4.15 -33.19 -12.59
C ILE A 22 2.88 -32.81 -11.81
N TYR A 23 2.83 -33.17 -10.57
CA TYR A 23 2.11 -32.34 -9.60
C TYR A 23 3.17 -31.58 -8.79
N SER A 24 3.81 -30.59 -9.41
CA SER A 24 4.40 -29.50 -8.65
C SER A 24 3.23 -28.83 -7.95
N THR A 25 2.97 -29.23 -6.72
CA THR A 25 2.23 -28.38 -5.79
C THR A 25 3.01 -27.08 -5.76
N SER A 26 2.51 -26.06 -6.46
CA SER A 26 2.94 -24.70 -6.22
C SER A 26 2.64 -24.43 -4.76
N SER A 27 3.63 -24.67 -3.91
CA SER A 27 3.63 -24.19 -2.55
C SER A 27 3.61 -22.68 -2.70
N TYR A 28 2.42 -22.07 -2.63
CA TYR A 28 2.31 -20.64 -2.49
C TYR A 28 3.01 -20.30 -1.18
N ALA A 29 4.25 -19.81 -1.30
CA ALA A 29 4.95 -19.28 -0.14
C ALA A 29 4.09 -18.18 0.45
N ILE A 30 3.72 -18.30 1.73
CA ILE A 30 3.00 -17.23 2.43
C ILE A 30 3.92 -16.02 2.45
N SER A 31 3.55 -14.99 1.67
CA SER A 31 4.30 -13.74 1.64
C SER A 31 3.97 -12.94 2.91
N ASN A 32 4.98 -12.70 3.73
CA ASN A 32 4.85 -11.80 4.88
C ASN A 32 5.13 -10.38 4.42
N ILE A 33 4.14 -9.50 4.51
CA ILE A 33 4.26 -8.07 4.20
C ILE A 33 4.16 -7.31 5.51
N LYS A 34 5.10 -6.43 5.78
CA LYS A 34 5.07 -5.55 6.95
C LYS A 34 4.33 -4.26 6.61
N VAL A 35 3.39 -3.87 7.46
CA VAL A 35 2.57 -2.66 7.29
C VAL A 35 2.90 -1.71 8.42
N TYR A 36 3.52 -0.59 8.09
CA TYR A 36 3.92 0.44 9.04
C TYR A 36 3.01 1.66 8.88
N TYR A 37 2.44 2.15 9.98
CA TYR A 37 1.57 3.31 9.96
C TYR A 37 1.84 4.24 11.15
N TYR A 38 1.49 5.52 10.96
CA TYR A 38 1.84 6.57 11.92
C TYR A 38 1.10 6.48 13.24
N ASN A 39 -0.20 6.11 13.22
CA ASN A 39 -1.03 6.03 14.43
C ASN A 39 -2.26 5.13 14.22
N GLY A 40 -2.39 4.07 15.01
CA GLY A 40 -3.52 3.14 14.96
C GLY A 40 -4.83 3.69 15.53
N ASN A 41 -4.81 4.82 16.25
CA ASN A 41 -6.03 5.48 16.71
C ASN A 41 -6.70 6.36 15.65
N ASP A 42 -6.04 6.57 14.51
CA ASP A 42 -6.63 7.28 13.39
C ASP A 42 -7.71 6.44 12.69
N ASN A 43 -8.88 7.05 12.40
CA ASN A 43 -10.02 6.34 11.82
C ASN A 43 -9.74 5.80 10.41
N PHE A 44 -8.98 6.53 9.60
CA PHE A 44 -8.60 6.08 8.25
C PHE A 44 -7.66 4.88 8.33
N ILE A 45 -6.64 4.96 9.18
CA ILE A 45 -5.69 3.87 9.41
C ILE A 45 -6.41 2.62 9.95
N ASN A 46 -7.33 2.79 10.88
CA ASN A 46 -8.13 1.71 11.44
C ASN A 46 -8.98 1.00 10.38
N LEU A 47 -9.58 1.76 9.47
CA LEU A 47 -10.34 1.19 8.35
C LEU A 47 -9.43 0.41 7.40
N TYR A 48 -8.27 0.97 7.08
CA TYR A 48 -7.29 0.39 6.17
C TYR A 48 -6.71 -0.93 6.72
N THR A 49 -6.29 -0.94 7.98
CA THR A 49 -5.75 -2.14 8.63
C THR A 49 -6.78 -3.26 8.75
N LYS A 50 -8.05 -2.93 9.03
CA LYS A 50 -9.16 -3.90 9.00
C LYS A 50 -9.38 -4.49 7.61
N PHE A 51 -9.28 -3.67 6.56
CA PHE A 51 -9.41 -4.14 5.18
C PHE A 51 -8.27 -5.11 4.81
N LEU A 52 -7.02 -4.76 5.11
CA LEU A 52 -5.87 -5.64 4.88
C LEU A 52 -5.98 -6.94 5.69
N GLY A 53 -6.45 -6.87 6.94
CA GLY A 53 -6.70 -8.06 7.75
C GLY A 53 -7.68 -9.03 7.10
N LYS A 54 -8.80 -8.52 6.56
CA LYS A 54 -9.77 -9.33 5.80
C LYS A 54 -9.19 -9.90 4.50
N LEU A 55 -8.26 -9.18 3.87
CA LEU A 55 -7.58 -9.66 2.67
C LEU A 55 -6.69 -10.86 2.98
N SER A 56 -6.00 -10.87 4.14
CA SER A 56 -5.22 -12.02 4.61
C SER A 56 -6.05 -13.30 4.73
N GLU A 57 -7.32 -13.20 5.09
CA GLU A 57 -8.21 -14.37 5.23
C GLU A 57 -8.52 -15.04 3.88
N ARG A 58 -8.32 -14.32 2.78
CA ARG A 58 -8.73 -14.72 1.42
C ARG A 58 -7.55 -14.86 0.44
N SER A 59 -6.32 -14.64 0.90
CA SER A 59 -5.12 -14.64 0.07
C SER A 59 -3.95 -15.30 0.81
N PRO A 60 -2.93 -15.80 0.11
CA PRO A 60 -1.72 -16.34 0.73
C PRO A 60 -0.77 -15.24 1.21
N ILE A 61 -1.32 -14.10 1.65
CA ILE A 61 -0.56 -12.95 2.15
C ILE A 61 -0.84 -12.79 3.63
N ASN A 62 0.23 -12.67 4.42
CA ASN A 62 0.15 -12.39 5.84
C ASN A 62 0.66 -10.97 6.10
N PHE A 63 -0.22 -10.09 6.57
CA PHE A 63 0.15 -8.73 6.94
C PHE A 63 0.54 -8.66 8.41
N LYS A 64 1.72 -8.07 8.69
CA LYS A 64 2.20 -7.79 10.04
C LYS A 64 2.16 -6.28 10.26
N PHE A 65 1.33 -5.86 11.21
CA PHE A 65 1.03 -4.47 11.48
C PHE A 65 1.97 -3.88 12.55
N HIS A 66 2.51 -2.69 12.29
CA HIS A 66 3.42 -1.96 13.16
C HIS A 66 2.92 -0.53 13.34
N ASP A 67 2.42 -0.22 14.52
CA ASP A 67 1.95 1.11 14.92
C ASP A 67 3.11 1.94 15.45
N ALA A 68 3.40 3.05 14.81
CA ALA A 68 4.46 3.97 15.24
C ALA A 68 4.04 4.90 16.39
N GLN A 69 2.74 5.01 16.68
CA GLN A 69 2.21 5.90 17.73
C GLN A 69 2.74 7.34 17.64
N ASN A 70 2.89 7.84 16.40
CA ASN A 70 3.48 9.15 16.08
C ASN A 70 4.97 9.32 16.47
N HIS A 71 5.73 8.23 16.61
CA HIS A 71 7.17 8.29 16.90
C HIS A 71 7.97 8.05 15.61
N PRO A 72 8.50 9.10 14.94
CA PRO A 72 9.15 8.96 13.64
C PRO A 72 10.44 8.13 13.70
N LYS A 73 11.27 8.30 14.72
CA LYS A 73 12.54 7.56 14.84
C LYS A 73 12.31 6.07 14.98
N GLU A 74 11.42 5.67 15.87
CA GLU A 74 11.05 4.28 16.13
C GLU A 74 10.43 3.64 14.88
N GLN A 75 9.64 4.42 14.13
CA GLN A 75 9.10 3.96 12.86
C GLN A 75 10.21 3.65 11.85
N VAL A 76 11.13 4.59 11.65
CA VAL A 76 12.23 4.42 10.69
C VAL A 76 13.11 3.23 11.06
N GLU A 77 13.49 3.07 12.32
CA GLU A 77 14.29 1.93 12.79
C GLU A 77 13.59 0.60 12.56
N SER A 78 12.28 0.53 12.83
CA SER A 78 11.46 -0.65 12.60
C SER A 78 11.35 -1.00 11.11
N ILE A 79 11.17 0.01 10.24
CA ILE A 79 11.13 -0.16 8.78
C ILE A 79 12.48 -0.69 8.27
N ILE A 80 13.58 -0.04 8.62
CA ILE A 80 14.94 -0.43 8.22
C ILE A 80 15.22 -1.89 8.61
N THR A 81 14.93 -2.26 9.86
CA THR A 81 15.07 -3.63 10.33
C THR A 81 14.22 -4.60 9.51
N GLY A 82 13.02 -4.18 9.15
CA GLY A 82 12.12 -4.95 8.32
C GLY A 82 12.64 -5.20 6.92
N LEU A 83 13.14 -4.16 6.27
CA LEU A 83 13.69 -4.22 4.91
C LEU A 83 14.95 -5.10 4.85
N TYR A 84 15.88 -4.97 5.80
CA TYR A 84 17.05 -5.86 5.87
C TYR A 84 16.69 -7.33 6.13
N SER A 85 15.51 -7.62 6.69
CA SER A 85 15.02 -9.00 6.79
C SER A 85 14.45 -9.55 5.47
N GLY A 86 14.50 -8.77 4.37
CA GLY A 86 13.97 -9.15 3.05
C GLY A 86 12.44 -9.09 2.94
N SER A 87 11.77 -8.44 3.90
CA SER A 87 10.29 -8.32 3.88
C SER A 87 9.86 -7.10 3.08
N PRO A 88 8.92 -7.24 2.12
CA PRO A 88 8.27 -6.08 1.51
C PRO A 88 7.54 -5.23 2.55
N ALA A 89 7.48 -3.92 2.33
CA ALA A 89 6.87 -2.97 3.25
C ALA A 89 5.75 -2.15 2.59
N ILE A 90 4.65 -1.96 3.32
CA ILE A 90 3.63 -0.95 3.05
C ILE A 90 3.78 0.11 4.15
N VAL A 91 3.97 1.37 3.76
CA VAL A 91 4.42 2.41 4.69
C VAL A 91 3.54 3.66 4.60
N ASN A 92 2.98 4.06 5.75
CA ASN A 92 2.44 5.39 5.96
C ASN A 92 3.32 6.11 7.00
N LEU A 93 4.08 7.07 6.54
CA LEU A 93 5.11 7.73 7.33
C LEU A 93 4.54 8.62 8.44
N VAL A 94 5.20 8.67 9.58
CA VAL A 94 5.02 9.75 10.58
C VAL A 94 5.58 11.05 10.04
N ASP A 95 6.82 11.03 9.53
CA ASP A 95 7.46 12.17 8.87
C ASP A 95 7.87 11.77 7.45
N VAL A 96 7.35 12.49 6.45
CA VAL A 96 7.63 12.22 5.03
C VAL A 96 9.09 12.47 4.65
N ASN A 97 9.81 13.29 5.41
CA ASN A 97 11.22 13.56 5.19
C ASN A 97 12.12 12.35 5.46
N ASP A 98 11.63 11.35 6.17
CA ASP A 98 12.36 10.10 6.43
C ASP A 98 12.37 9.14 5.23
N ALA A 99 11.63 9.46 4.16
CA ALA A 99 11.50 8.59 2.99
C ALA A 99 12.84 8.31 2.31
N ASP A 100 13.72 9.30 2.15
CA ASP A 100 15.01 9.13 1.48
C ASP A 100 15.86 8.05 2.16
N LYS A 101 15.93 8.05 3.49
CA LYS A 101 16.67 7.05 4.27
C LYS A 101 16.07 5.64 4.13
N ILE A 102 14.76 5.55 4.08
CA ILE A 102 14.05 4.28 3.88
C ILE A 102 14.33 3.76 2.48
N MET A 103 14.33 4.63 1.47
CA MET A 103 14.58 4.25 0.07
C MET A 103 16.03 3.79 -0.16
N GLU A 104 17.01 4.43 0.47
CA GLU A 104 18.41 3.96 0.46
C GLU A 104 18.47 2.52 1.00
N THR A 105 17.86 2.25 2.15
CA THR A 105 17.82 0.92 2.74
C THR A 105 17.09 -0.10 1.87
N ALA A 106 15.95 0.29 1.25
CA ALA A 106 15.18 -0.57 0.37
C ALA A 106 16.00 -1.00 -0.85
N LYS A 107 16.72 -0.05 -1.46
CA LYS A 107 17.62 -0.30 -2.58
C LYS A 107 18.75 -1.24 -2.20
N ASP A 108 19.41 -1.02 -1.07
CA ASP A 108 20.53 -1.84 -0.59
C ASP A 108 20.09 -3.28 -0.27
N SER A 109 18.90 -3.46 0.28
CA SER A 109 18.35 -4.77 0.63
C SER A 109 17.62 -5.47 -0.53
N GLY A 110 17.34 -4.77 -1.64
CA GLY A 110 16.50 -5.26 -2.73
C GLY A 110 15.03 -5.46 -2.33
N SER A 111 14.57 -4.78 -1.27
CA SER A 111 13.23 -4.92 -0.73
C SER A 111 12.24 -3.96 -1.40
N LYS A 112 11.00 -4.41 -1.62
CA LYS A 112 9.95 -3.61 -2.24
C LYS A 112 9.23 -2.74 -1.22
N VAL A 113 8.93 -1.48 -1.60
CA VAL A 113 8.25 -0.52 -0.74
C VAL A 113 7.06 0.10 -1.46
N VAL A 114 5.91 0.13 -0.78
CA VAL A 114 4.73 0.87 -1.21
C VAL A 114 4.41 1.91 -0.15
N PHE A 115 4.58 3.19 -0.46
CA PHE A 115 4.06 4.26 0.38
C PHE A 115 2.56 4.47 0.14
N PHE A 116 1.82 4.85 1.16
CA PHE A 116 0.42 5.20 1.01
C PHE A 116 0.02 6.40 1.87
N ASN A 117 -1.04 7.09 1.45
CA ASN A 117 -1.62 8.25 2.08
C ASN A 117 -0.67 9.47 2.12
N ARG A 118 0.35 9.47 2.94
CA ARG A 118 1.33 10.58 3.04
C ARG A 118 2.37 10.47 1.93
N LEU A 119 2.41 11.47 1.06
CA LEU A 119 3.23 11.48 -0.15
C LEU A 119 4.69 11.85 0.16
N PRO A 120 5.64 10.94 -0.10
CA PRO A 120 7.06 11.28 -0.09
C PRO A 120 7.46 12.25 -1.21
N SER A 121 8.66 12.80 -1.13
CA SER A 121 9.22 13.63 -2.21
C SER A 121 9.34 12.84 -3.53
N ASN A 122 9.22 13.53 -4.66
CA ASN A 122 9.44 12.91 -5.97
C ASN A 122 10.86 12.35 -6.11
N SER A 123 11.87 12.96 -5.47
CA SER A 123 13.24 12.45 -5.45
C SER A 123 13.32 11.10 -4.73
N ALA A 124 12.67 10.95 -3.58
CA ALA A 124 12.61 9.67 -2.87
C ALA A 124 11.95 8.59 -3.72
N LEU A 125 10.78 8.87 -4.29
CA LEU A 125 10.03 7.91 -5.09
C LEU A 125 10.77 7.47 -6.36
N SER A 126 11.53 8.36 -7.00
CA SER A 126 12.29 8.06 -8.22
C SER A 126 13.70 7.48 -7.97
N SER A 127 14.13 7.35 -6.71
CA SER A 127 15.47 6.87 -6.36
C SER A 127 15.64 5.36 -6.51
N TYR A 128 14.55 4.60 -6.59
CA TYR A 128 14.53 3.15 -6.66
C TYR A 128 13.30 2.63 -7.42
N ASP A 129 13.51 1.70 -8.39
CA ASP A 129 12.46 1.22 -9.29
C ASP A 129 11.39 0.36 -8.60
N ASP A 130 11.73 -0.34 -7.51
CA ASP A 130 10.82 -1.17 -6.72
C ASP A 130 10.14 -0.38 -5.59
N CYS A 131 9.80 0.88 -5.87
CA CYS A 131 9.06 1.79 -5.00
C CYS A 131 7.80 2.31 -5.68
N TRP A 132 6.69 2.35 -4.95
CA TRP A 132 5.41 2.88 -5.43
C TRP A 132 4.75 3.76 -4.39
N TYR A 133 3.87 4.64 -4.85
CA TYR A 133 2.98 5.42 -4.01
C TYR A 133 1.52 5.19 -4.39
N VAL A 134 0.68 5.07 -3.39
CA VAL A 134 -0.78 4.97 -3.52
C VAL A 134 -1.44 6.03 -2.64
N GLY A 135 -2.09 7.00 -3.26
CA GLY A 135 -2.78 8.07 -2.54
C GLY A 135 -3.76 8.82 -3.43
N ALA A 136 -4.46 9.80 -2.84
CA ALA A 136 -5.34 10.70 -3.56
C ALA A 136 -4.54 11.75 -4.35
N ASN A 137 -5.15 12.28 -5.40
CA ASN A 137 -4.69 13.51 -6.04
C ASN A 137 -5.32 14.71 -5.32
N SER A 138 -4.53 15.41 -4.51
CA SER A 138 -5.00 16.52 -3.69
C SER A 138 -5.48 17.73 -4.51
N GLU A 139 -4.83 18.04 -5.63
CA GLU A 139 -5.27 19.11 -6.54
C GLU A 139 -6.67 18.81 -7.09
N GLN A 140 -6.92 17.57 -7.48
CA GLN A 140 -8.23 17.13 -7.97
C GLN A 140 -9.29 17.21 -6.88
N SER A 141 -8.94 16.94 -5.63
CA SER A 141 -9.85 17.08 -4.49
C SER A 141 -10.31 18.52 -4.29
N GLY A 142 -9.39 19.48 -4.38
CA GLY A 142 -9.71 20.91 -4.34
C GLY A 142 -10.64 21.34 -5.47
N PHE A 143 -10.40 20.86 -6.67
CA PHE A 143 -11.26 21.12 -7.83
C PHE A 143 -12.69 20.61 -7.62
N TYR A 144 -12.86 19.36 -7.17
CA TYR A 144 -14.18 18.80 -6.89
C TYR A 144 -14.91 19.50 -5.75
N ILE A 145 -14.20 19.97 -4.72
CA ILE A 145 -14.81 20.79 -3.67
C ILE A 145 -15.37 22.10 -4.27
N ALA A 146 -14.61 22.74 -5.15
CA ALA A 146 -15.08 23.95 -5.83
C ALA A 146 -16.31 23.70 -6.72
N GLU A 147 -16.34 22.60 -7.48
CA GLU A 147 -17.52 22.19 -8.26
C GLU A 147 -18.76 21.96 -7.38
N VAL A 148 -18.61 21.25 -6.26
CA VAL A 148 -19.71 20.99 -5.33
C VAL A 148 -20.25 22.31 -4.73
N ILE A 149 -19.37 23.25 -4.43
CA ILE A 149 -19.76 24.58 -3.91
C ILE A 149 -20.51 25.36 -4.99
N ASP A 150 -20.02 25.35 -6.23
CA ASP A 150 -20.64 26.05 -7.37
C ASP A 150 -22.03 25.47 -7.68
N ASP A 151 -22.14 24.15 -7.80
CA ASP A 151 -23.39 23.44 -8.02
C ASP A 151 -24.43 23.73 -6.91
N TYR A 152 -24.00 23.71 -5.65
CA TYR A 152 -24.87 24.04 -4.54
C TYR A 152 -25.31 25.50 -4.56
N PHE A 153 -24.41 26.43 -4.83
CA PHE A 153 -24.69 27.85 -4.96
C PHE A 153 -25.72 28.12 -6.07
N ASN A 154 -25.54 27.49 -7.22
CA ASN A 154 -26.45 27.68 -8.38
C ASN A 154 -27.81 27.00 -8.16
N SER A 155 -27.88 25.90 -7.41
CA SER A 155 -29.11 25.12 -7.20
C SER A 155 -30.05 25.73 -6.15
N VAL A 156 -29.51 26.36 -5.09
CA VAL A 156 -30.29 26.82 -3.93
C VAL A 156 -30.60 28.34 -4.00
N GLY A 157 -29.89 29.07 -4.82
CA GLY A 157 -30.30 30.42 -5.28
C GLY A 157 -30.22 31.56 -4.28
N HIS A 158 -29.77 31.40 -3.02
CA HIS A 158 -29.72 32.50 -2.03
C HIS A 158 -28.74 32.20 -0.87
N PHE A 159 -27.43 32.17 -1.17
CA PHE A 159 -26.40 32.02 -0.14
C PHE A 159 -25.96 33.32 0.51
N ASP A 160 -26.14 34.44 -0.20
CA ASP A 160 -25.79 35.76 0.30
C ASP A 160 -26.82 36.19 1.37
N LYS A 161 -26.67 35.63 2.59
CA LYS A 161 -27.55 35.94 3.72
C LYS A 161 -27.45 37.39 4.19
N ASN A 162 -26.27 37.97 4.05
CA ASN A 162 -26.01 39.36 4.46
C ASN A 162 -26.19 40.39 3.31
N LYS A 163 -26.47 39.90 2.09
CA LYS A 163 -26.72 40.67 0.88
C LYS A 163 -25.56 41.60 0.50
N ASN A 164 -24.33 41.15 0.70
CA ASN A 164 -23.12 41.90 0.34
C ASN A 164 -22.59 41.59 -1.08
N GLY A 165 -23.22 40.65 -1.80
CA GLY A 165 -22.82 40.23 -3.13
C GLY A 165 -21.59 39.32 -3.14
N GLN A 166 -21.22 38.73 -2.00
CA GLN A 166 -20.05 37.87 -1.85
C GLN A 166 -20.45 36.50 -1.26
N LEU A 167 -19.66 35.46 -1.56
CA LEU A 167 -19.78 34.17 -0.94
C LEU A 167 -18.91 34.13 0.31
N ASP A 168 -19.55 34.11 1.48
CA ASP A 168 -18.87 33.93 2.76
C ASP A 168 -18.69 32.43 3.05
N MET A 169 -17.45 31.95 3.24
CA MET A 169 -17.15 30.58 3.53
C MET A 169 -16.10 30.42 4.64
N VAL A 170 -16.13 29.26 5.31
CA VAL A 170 -15.12 28.85 6.27
C VAL A 170 -14.45 27.58 5.73
N ILE A 171 -13.13 27.63 5.55
CA ILE A 171 -12.34 26.48 5.13
C ILE A 171 -11.70 25.84 6.38
N LEU A 172 -12.01 24.58 6.63
CA LEU A 172 -11.36 23.81 7.67
C LEU A 172 -10.07 23.19 7.11
N GLN A 173 -8.94 23.63 7.65
CA GLN A 173 -7.63 23.13 7.26
C GLN A 173 -7.27 21.89 8.10
N GLY A 174 -6.74 20.85 7.47
CA GLY A 174 -6.23 19.65 8.13
C GLY A 174 -4.84 19.86 8.78
N GLU A 175 -4.09 18.78 8.96
CA GLU A 175 -2.73 18.82 9.55
C GLU A 175 -1.80 19.72 8.73
N LYS A 176 -1.01 20.55 9.43
CA LYS A 176 -0.15 21.58 8.83
C LYS A 176 0.85 21.06 7.79
N PHE A 177 1.28 19.83 7.88
CA PHE A 177 2.29 19.22 6.99
C PHE A 177 1.74 18.06 6.14
N HIS A 178 0.42 17.89 6.10
CA HIS A 178 -0.19 16.93 5.20
C HIS A 178 -0.30 17.53 3.79
N HIS A 179 0.12 16.79 2.75
CA HIS A 179 0.14 17.33 1.38
C HIS A 179 -1.24 17.74 0.87
N ASP A 180 -2.32 17.10 1.31
CA ASP A 180 -3.71 17.48 0.98
C ASP A 180 -4.13 18.84 1.60
N THR A 181 -3.33 19.41 2.47
CA THR A 181 -3.61 20.69 3.14
C THR A 181 -3.05 21.88 2.37
N PHE A 182 -2.06 21.68 1.49
CA PHE A 182 -1.32 22.75 0.81
C PHE A 182 -1.53 22.83 -0.70
N ASN A 183 -2.28 21.90 -1.30
CA ASN A 183 -2.57 21.86 -2.73
C ASN A 183 -3.97 22.34 -3.03
#